data_92db9831b5dfbf331125be45029705af
#
_entry.id   92db9831b5dfbf331125be45029705af
#
_cell.length_a   1.000
_cell.length_b   1.000
_cell.length_c   1.000
_cell.angle_alpha   90.00
_cell.angle_beta   90.00
_cell.angle_gamma   90.00
#
_symmetry.space_group_name_H-M   'P 1'
#
loop_
_entity.id
_entity.type
_entity.pdbx_description
1 polymer ?
#
loop_
_entity_poly.entity_id
_entity_poly.type
_entity_poly.pdbx_seq_one_letter_code
_entity_poly.pdbx_strand_id
1 'polypeptide(L)'
;MPTIEVLTDRAEPVPPSAKTGEVFARFEREPDTLAIAVVDGDRPVGLIERSDFLMKLAGPLGVSLYGGREVSHLMDPEPAVVEAGVRIDAFADIILKSGPGALMRGFIVTRNGAYRGVGTAVALLRAVNEQQRHENQRLAEQARAAVDADHAMQTAAREKSRFM
;
A
#
# COMPACT_ATOMS: atom_id res chain seq x y z
N MET A 1 -11.31 -3.72 -11.58
CA MET A 1 -10.01 -3.10 -11.20
C MET A 1 -9.90 -3.00 -9.69
N PRO A 2 -8.84 -3.50 -9.09
CA PRO A 2 -8.70 -3.45 -7.64
C PRO A 2 -8.48 -2.02 -7.15
N THR A 3 -9.04 -1.74 -5.97
CA THR A 3 -8.93 -0.45 -5.29
C THR A 3 -7.96 -0.55 -4.11
N ILE A 4 -7.59 0.59 -3.57
CA ILE A 4 -6.69 0.69 -2.41
C ILE A 4 -7.20 -0.10 -1.21
N GLU A 5 -8.50 -0.32 -1.09
CA GLU A 5 -9.07 -1.08 0.03
C GLU A 5 -8.47 -2.48 0.19
N VAL A 6 -8.11 -3.15 -0.91
CA VAL A 6 -7.49 -4.49 -0.84
C VAL A 6 -6.08 -4.49 -0.23
N LEU A 7 -5.41 -3.34 -0.22
CA LEU A 7 -4.08 -3.16 0.36
C LEU A 7 -4.12 -2.68 1.80
N THR A 8 -5.31 -2.36 2.30
CA THR A 8 -5.46 -1.66 3.57
C THR A 8 -5.26 -2.63 4.72
N ASP A 9 -4.27 -2.38 5.55
CA ASP A 9 -4.12 -3.01 6.85
C ASP A 9 -4.94 -2.21 7.86
N ARG A 10 -5.93 -2.86 8.47
CA ARG A 10 -6.79 -2.26 9.49
C ARG A 10 -6.10 -2.21 10.85
N ALA A 11 -4.86 -1.77 10.88
CA ALA A 11 -4.13 -1.60 12.11
C ALA A 11 -4.83 -0.60 13.03
N GLU A 12 -4.80 -0.88 14.32
CA GLU A 12 -5.38 0.01 15.32
C GLU A 12 -4.60 1.32 15.37
N PRO A 13 -5.27 2.49 15.23
CA PRO A 13 -4.61 3.78 15.32
C PRO A 13 -4.32 4.16 16.76
N VAL A 14 -3.51 5.19 16.94
CA VAL A 14 -3.27 5.81 18.25
C VAL A 14 -3.78 7.25 18.25
N PRO A 15 -4.23 7.77 19.41
CA PRO A 15 -4.58 9.19 19.50
C PRO A 15 -3.33 10.08 19.51
N PRO A 16 -3.45 11.37 19.19
CA PRO A 16 -2.33 12.30 19.25
C PRO A 16 -1.66 12.41 20.62
N SER A 17 -2.44 12.15 21.67
CA SER A 17 -1.98 12.14 23.06
C SER A 17 -1.26 10.88 23.50
N ALA A 18 -1.20 9.84 22.66
CA ALA A 18 -0.46 8.64 22.99
C ALA A 18 1.00 8.95 23.30
N LYS A 19 1.54 8.28 24.30
CA LYS A 19 2.94 8.51 24.70
C LYS A 19 3.90 7.79 23.78
N THR A 20 5.01 8.43 23.50
CA THR A 20 6.09 7.87 22.66
C THR A 20 6.54 6.50 23.14
N GLY A 21 6.65 6.30 24.46
CA GLY A 21 7.02 4.99 25.02
C GLY A 21 6.03 3.88 24.74
N GLU A 22 4.73 4.19 24.68
CA GLU A 22 3.68 3.23 24.34
C GLU A 22 3.78 2.79 22.86
N VAL A 23 4.05 3.74 21.99
CA VAL A 23 4.23 3.46 20.55
C VAL A 23 5.50 2.65 20.31
N PHE A 24 6.57 3.00 21.00
CA PHE A 24 7.82 2.23 20.95
C PHE A 24 7.61 0.76 21.39
N ALA A 25 6.93 0.55 22.52
CA ALA A 25 6.62 -0.79 23.02
C ALA A 25 5.75 -1.57 22.02
N ARG A 26 4.83 -0.91 21.34
CA ARG A 26 4.02 -1.54 20.32
C ARG A 26 4.84 -1.98 19.11
N PHE A 27 5.76 -1.15 18.63
CA PHE A 27 6.67 -1.53 17.55
C PHE A 27 7.57 -2.72 17.93
N GLU A 28 7.97 -2.82 19.19
CA GLU A 28 8.74 -3.99 19.67
C GLU A 28 7.91 -5.27 19.67
N ARG A 29 6.65 -5.19 20.09
CA ARG A 29 5.74 -6.35 20.10
C ARG A 29 5.29 -6.78 18.73
N GLU A 30 5.22 -5.85 17.80
CA GLU A 30 4.67 -6.03 16.45
C GLU A 30 5.74 -5.75 15.40
N PRO A 31 6.70 -6.68 15.18
CA PRO A 31 7.84 -6.42 14.27
C PRO A 31 7.44 -6.21 12.82
N ASP A 32 6.28 -6.71 12.42
CA ASP A 32 5.75 -6.57 11.05
C ASP A 32 4.93 -5.30 10.83
N THR A 33 4.62 -4.55 11.89
CA THR A 33 3.94 -3.26 11.80
C THR A 33 4.93 -2.19 11.35
N LEU A 34 4.74 -1.68 10.14
CA LEU A 34 5.64 -0.71 9.51
C LEU A 34 5.21 0.73 9.74
N ALA A 35 3.94 0.98 9.95
CA ALA A 35 3.38 2.31 10.16
C ALA A 35 2.15 2.26 11.07
N ILE A 36 2.00 3.30 11.88
CA ILE A 36 0.86 3.47 12.78
C ILE A 36 0.24 4.84 12.51
N ALA A 37 -1.05 4.87 12.22
CA ALA A 37 -1.77 6.12 12.02
C ALA A 37 -2.07 6.81 13.36
N VAL A 38 -1.96 8.11 13.37
CA VAL A 38 -2.40 8.96 14.47
C VAL A 38 -3.76 9.54 14.09
N VAL A 39 -4.78 9.26 14.89
CA VAL A 39 -6.17 9.57 14.56
C VAL A 39 -6.81 10.30 15.74
N ASP A 40 -7.43 11.43 15.46
CA ASP A 40 -8.22 12.19 16.42
C ASP A 40 -9.71 11.94 16.16
N GLY A 41 -10.34 11.17 17.05
CA GLY A 41 -11.67 10.64 16.81
C GLY A 41 -11.68 9.61 15.67
N ASP A 42 -12.20 9.99 14.51
CA ASP A 42 -12.15 9.19 13.28
C ASP A 42 -11.28 9.84 12.18
N ARG A 43 -10.72 11.02 12.45
CA ARG A 43 -9.96 11.82 11.49
C ARG A 43 -8.46 11.57 11.61
N PRO A 44 -7.78 11.12 10.55
CA PRO A 44 -6.32 11.00 10.56
C PRO A 44 -5.66 12.38 10.67
N VAL A 45 -4.68 12.49 11.56
CA VAL A 45 -3.92 13.71 11.77
C VAL A 45 -2.42 13.54 11.56
N GLY A 46 -1.93 12.32 11.48
CA GLY A 46 -0.52 12.04 11.26
C GLY A 46 -0.24 10.56 11.02
N LEU A 47 1.01 10.28 10.70
CA LEU A 47 1.51 8.93 10.47
C LEU A 47 2.86 8.76 11.16
N ILE A 48 3.06 7.62 11.80
CA ILE A 48 4.33 7.23 12.40
C ILE A 48 4.88 6.07 11.58
N GLU A 49 5.95 6.33 10.83
CA GLU A 49 6.67 5.29 10.10
C GLU A 49 7.77 4.74 11.01
N ARG A 50 7.89 3.40 11.05
CA ARG A 50 8.76 2.66 11.97
C ARG A 50 10.20 3.13 11.95
N SER A 51 10.80 3.18 10.77
CA SER A 51 12.23 3.52 10.63
C SER A 51 12.52 4.95 11.04
N ASP A 52 11.69 5.90 10.64
CA ASP A 52 11.81 7.32 11.01
C ASP A 52 11.67 7.51 12.52
N PHE A 53 10.67 6.86 13.12
CA PHE A 53 10.42 6.90 14.54
C PHE A 53 11.60 6.36 15.37
N LEU A 54 12.10 5.17 15.00
CA LEU A 54 13.23 4.55 15.68
C LEU A 54 14.51 5.37 15.52
N MET A 55 14.72 5.98 14.35
CA MET A 55 15.87 6.84 14.10
C MET A 55 15.85 8.10 14.95
N LYS A 56 14.70 8.73 15.13
CA LYS A 56 14.53 9.88 16.02
C LYS A 56 14.83 9.51 17.48
N LEU A 57 14.40 8.34 17.93
CA LEU A 57 14.68 7.86 19.29
C LEU A 57 16.12 7.39 19.50
N ALA A 58 16.78 6.91 18.47
CA ALA A 58 18.17 6.44 18.52
C ALA A 58 19.20 7.58 18.58
N GLY A 59 18.79 8.82 18.31
CA GLY A 59 19.67 9.97 18.41
C GLY A 59 20.21 10.15 19.85
N PRO A 60 21.35 10.85 20.03
CA PRO A 60 22.00 10.99 21.35
C PRO A 60 21.10 11.53 22.46
N LEU A 61 20.11 12.35 22.11
CA LEU A 61 19.14 12.94 23.03
C LEU A 61 17.72 12.44 22.79
N GLY A 62 17.54 11.41 21.95
CA GLY A 62 16.22 10.96 21.49
C GLY A 62 15.29 10.57 22.63
N VAL A 63 15.74 9.71 23.54
CA VAL A 63 14.95 9.26 24.68
C VAL A 63 14.69 10.40 25.66
N SER A 64 15.67 11.26 25.89
CA SER A 64 15.53 12.42 26.78
C SER A 64 14.57 13.47 26.23
N LEU A 65 14.58 13.68 24.90
CA LEU A 65 13.73 14.67 24.25
C LEU A 65 12.29 14.17 24.08
N TYR A 66 12.10 12.89 23.74
CA TYR A 66 10.83 12.39 23.26
C TYR A 66 10.16 11.34 24.17
N GLY A 67 10.90 10.69 25.07
CA GLY A 67 10.42 9.52 25.81
C GLY A 67 9.14 9.77 26.63
N GLY A 68 8.97 10.94 27.20
CA GLY A 68 7.77 11.33 27.94
C GLY A 68 6.77 12.18 27.17
N ARG A 69 7.04 12.49 25.91
CA ARG A 69 6.18 13.36 25.09
C ARG A 69 5.08 12.59 24.37
N GLU A 70 4.08 13.33 23.97
CA GLU A 70 3.02 12.82 23.10
C GLU A 70 3.56 12.52 21.70
N VAL A 71 3.02 11.51 21.07
CA VAL A 71 3.44 11.04 19.75
C VAL A 71 3.19 12.07 18.64
N SER A 72 2.31 13.03 18.88
CA SER A 72 2.09 14.17 17.96
C SER A 72 3.35 14.97 17.67
N HIS A 73 4.36 14.93 18.54
CA HIS A 73 5.64 15.60 18.32
C HIS A 73 6.59 14.85 17.38
N LEU A 74 6.36 13.55 17.15
CA LEU A 74 7.21 12.70 16.31
C LEU A 74 6.53 12.24 15.03
N MET A 75 5.22 12.37 14.92
CA MET A 75 4.47 11.96 13.74
C MET A 75 4.80 12.84 12.53
N ASP A 76 4.63 12.29 11.34
CA ASP A 76 4.51 13.09 10.13
C ASP A 76 3.12 13.76 10.14
N PRO A 77 3.03 15.10 10.20
CA PRO A 77 1.75 15.80 10.26
C PRO A 77 1.08 15.97 8.90
N GLU A 78 1.78 15.64 7.81
CA GLU A 78 1.29 15.75 6.44
C GLU A 78 1.48 14.42 5.69
N PRO A 79 0.89 13.31 6.17
CA PRO A 79 1.03 12.03 5.52
C PRO A 79 0.25 11.98 4.21
N ALA A 80 0.65 11.09 3.31
CA ALA A 80 -0.17 10.77 2.16
C ALA A 80 -1.47 10.10 2.62
N VAL A 81 -2.60 10.60 2.15
CA VAL A 81 -3.93 10.08 2.47
C VAL A 81 -4.66 9.76 1.17
N VAL A 82 -5.29 8.61 1.10
CA VAL A 82 -6.03 8.17 -0.07
C VAL A 82 -7.36 7.55 0.33
N GLU A 83 -8.41 7.82 -0.43
CA GLU A 83 -9.70 7.16 -0.25
C GLU A 83 -9.65 5.68 -0.69
N ALA A 84 -10.32 4.83 0.05
CA ALA A 84 -10.34 3.38 -0.17
C ALA A 84 -10.85 2.97 -1.56
N GLY A 85 -11.73 3.77 -2.15
CA GLY A 85 -12.31 3.51 -3.47
C GLY A 85 -11.41 3.91 -4.65
N VAL A 86 -10.26 4.53 -4.42
CA VAL A 86 -9.32 4.91 -5.48
C VAL A 86 -8.66 3.66 -6.06
N ARG A 87 -8.48 3.63 -7.37
CA ARG A 87 -7.81 2.52 -8.05
C ARG A 87 -6.31 2.49 -7.71
N ILE A 88 -5.79 1.29 -7.57
CA ILE A 88 -4.36 1.08 -7.23
C ILE A 88 -3.44 1.74 -8.25
N ASP A 89 -3.72 1.58 -9.55
CA ASP A 89 -2.89 2.14 -10.62
C ASP A 89 -2.87 3.68 -10.58
N ALA A 90 -4.01 4.30 -10.37
CA ALA A 90 -4.12 5.76 -10.27
C ALA A 90 -3.34 6.31 -9.07
N PHE A 91 -3.44 5.65 -7.92
CA PHE A 91 -2.70 6.06 -6.73
C PHE A 91 -1.18 5.82 -6.87
N ALA A 92 -0.79 4.69 -7.45
CA ALA A 92 0.61 4.39 -7.72
C ALA A 92 1.28 5.48 -8.58
N ASP A 93 0.60 5.94 -9.63
CA ASP A 93 1.09 7.03 -10.46
C ASP A 93 1.29 8.33 -9.67
N ILE A 94 0.34 8.66 -8.79
CA ILE A 94 0.42 9.87 -7.95
C ILE A 94 1.59 9.78 -6.99
N ILE A 95 1.73 8.67 -6.27
CA ILE A 95 2.74 8.53 -5.23
C ILE A 95 4.17 8.43 -5.82
N LEU A 96 4.32 7.78 -6.96
CA LEU A 96 5.61 7.70 -7.67
C LEU A 96 6.07 9.07 -8.18
N LYS A 97 5.15 9.91 -8.61
CA LYS A 97 5.45 11.29 -9.01
C LYS A 97 5.83 12.19 -7.83
N SER A 98 5.37 11.85 -6.63
CA SER A 98 5.71 12.58 -5.40
C SER A 98 7.13 12.29 -4.88
N GLY A 99 7.82 11.32 -5.48
CA GLY A 99 9.21 10.96 -5.20
C GLY A 99 9.35 9.75 -4.26
N PRO A 100 10.57 9.21 -4.16
CA PRO A 100 10.81 7.96 -3.42
C PRO A 100 10.56 8.09 -1.92
N GLY A 101 10.73 9.26 -1.33
CA GLY A 101 10.46 9.47 0.09
C GLY A 101 8.98 9.29 0.46
N ALA A 102 8.07 9.75 -0.39
CA ALA A 102 6.64 9.58 -0.19
C ALA A 102 6.24 8.10 -0.23
N LEU A 103 6.81 7.35 -1.17
CA LEU A 103 6.56 5.93 -1.29
C LEU A 103 7.01 5.15 -0.04
N MET A 104 8.17 5.47 0.50
CA MET A 104 8.77 4.74 1.63
C MET A 104 8.06 4.97 2.97
N ARG A 105 7.38 6.10 3.15
CA ARG A 105 6.71 6.44 4.42
C ARG A 105 5.39 5.71 4.65
N GLY A 106 4.80 5.14 3.60
CA GLY A 106 3.45 4.59 3.69
C GLY A 106 2.37 5.65 3.54
N PHE A 107 1.13 5.25 3.67
CA PHE A 107 -0.02 6.13 3.47
C PHE A 107 -1.19 5.71 4.36
N ILE A 108 -2.09 6.65 4.61
CA ILE A 108 -3.33 6.42 5.36
C ILE A 108 -4.47 6.21 4.36
N VAL A 109 -5.31 5.23 4.64
CA VAL A 109 -6.51 4.95 3.87
C VAL A 109 -7.72 5.43 4.65
N THR A 110 -8.58 6.18 3.97
CA THR A 110 -9.82 6.72 4.55
C THR A 110 -11.03 6.25 3.75
N ARG A 111 -12.19 6.29 4.40
CA ARG A 111 -13.47 6.16 3.73
C ARG A 111 -14.35 7.33 4.15
N ASN A 112 -14.71 8.19 3.19
CA ASN A 112 -15.42 9.44 3.45
C ASN A 112 -14.69 10.33 4.49
N GLY A 113 -13.35 10.37 4.42
CA GLY A 113 -12.51 11.13 5.33
C GLY A 113 -12.24 10.47 6.69
N ALA A 114 -12.94 9.39 7.04
CA ALA A 114 -12.73 8.65 8.28
C ALA A 114 -11.62 7.59 8.11
N TYR A 115 -10.82 7.42 9.16
CA TYR A 115 -9.75 6.42 9.17
C TYR A 115 -10.27 5.01 8.86
N ARG A 116 -9.59 4.32 7.98
CA ARG A 116 -9.88 2.93 7.61
C ARG A 116 -8.72 1.99 7.88
N GLY A 117 -7.52 2.45 7.67
CA GLY A 117 -6.31 1.67 7.86
C GLY A 117 -5.08 2.36 7.26
N VAL A 118 -3.99 1.63 7.21
CA VAL A 118 -2.73 2.07 6.62
C VAL A 118 -2.34 1.18 5.46
N GLY A 119 -1.60 1.73 4.51
CA GLY A 119 -0.98 1.00 3.43
C GLY A 119 0.52 1.25 3.39
N THR A 120 1.27 0.30 2.87
CA THR A 120 2.73 0.39 2.77
C THR A 120 3.19 0.34 1.32
N ALA A 121 4.38 0.85 1.06
CA ALA A 121 5.04 0.76 -0.24
C ALA A 121 5.17 -0.70 -0.70
N VAL A 122 5.51 -1.60 0.21
CA VAL A 122 5.66 -3.03 -0.10
C VAL A 122 4.33 -3.63 -0.57
N ALA A 123 3.25 -3.34 0.13
CA ALA A 123 1.92 -3.81 -0.25
C ALA A 123 1.49 -3.24 -1.61
N LEU A 124 1.74 -1.96 -1.85
CA LEU A 124 1.43 -1.30 -3.12
C LEU A 124 2.21 -1.91 -4.29
N LEU A 125 3.52 -2.09 -4.14
CA LEU A 125 4.36 -2.69 -5.18
C LEU A 125 3.96 -4.14 -5.46
N ARG A 126 3.65 -4.90 -4.42
CA ARG A 126 3.18 -6.28 -4.57
C ARG A 126 1.88 -6.36 -5.37
N ALA A 127 0.94 -5.48 -5.08
CA ALA A 127 -0.34 -5.43 -5.77
C ALA A 127 -0.19 -5.01 -7.24
N VAL A 128 0.66 -4.03 -7.53
CA VAL A 128 0.96 -3.62 -8.90
C VAL A 128 1.59 -4.78 -9.68
N ASN A 129 2.53 -5.51 -9.09
CA ASN A 129 3.15 -6.67 -9.71
C ASN A 129 2.14 -7.81 -9.97
N GLU A 130 1.27 -8.09 -9.03
CA GLU A 130 0.20 -9.09 -9.21
C GLU A 130 -0.75 -8.70 -10.33
N GLN A 131 -1.13 -7.43 -10.39
CA GLN A 131 -1.98 -6.92 -11.46
C GLN A 131 -1.32 -7.08 -12.83
N GLN A 132 -0.03 -6.78 -12.95
CA GLN A 132 0.72 -6.97 -14.19
C GLN A 132 0.83 -8.45 -14.56
N ARG A 133 1.05 -9.34 -13.61
CA ARG A 133 1.06 -10.79 -13.86
C ARG A 133 -0.27 -11.29 -14.40
N HIS A 134 -1.37 -10.88 -13.80
CA HIS A 134 -2.71 -11.25 -14.27
C HIS A 134 -2.97 -10.74 -15.70
N GLU A 135 -2.59 -9.51 -15.99
CA GLU A 135 -2.73 -8.94 -17.33
C GLU A 135 -1.87 -9.69 -18.34
N ASN A 136 -0.62 -10.01 -18.02
CA ASN A 136 0.27 -10.77 -18.88
C ASN A 136 -0.23 -12.19 -19.11
N GLN A 137 -0.77 -12.87 -18.10
CA GLN A 137 -1.38 -14.19 -18.24
C GLN A 137 -2.61 -14.15 -19.14
N ARG A 138 -3.48 -13.15 -18.95
CA ARG A 138 -4.66 -12.96 -19.78
C ARG A 138 -4.30 -12.75 -21.25
N LEU A 139 -3.30 -11.92 -21.52
CA LEU A 139 -2.80 -11.67 -22.88
C LEU A 139 -2.16 -12.92 -23.49
N ALA A 140 -1.41 -13.70 -22.70
CA ALA A 140 -0.81 -14.94 -23.14
C ALA A 140 -1.88 -16.01 -23.49
N GLU A 141 -2.94 -16.12 -22.68
CA GLU A 141 -4.06 -17.00 -22.93
C GLU A 141 -4.83 -16.61 -24.18
N GLN A 142 -5.08 -15.31 -24.38
CA GLN A 142 -5.71 -14.80 -25.60
C GLN A 142 -4.86 -15.07 -26.84
N ALA A 143 -3.55 -14.90 -26.76
CA ALA A 143 -2.62 -15.20 -27.84
C ALA A 143 -2.64 -16.70 -28.18
N ARG A 144 -2.64 -17.59 -27.19
CA ARG A 144 -2.75 -19.05 -27.38
C ARG A 144 -4.08 -19.41 -28.02
N ALA A 145 -5.19 -18.87 -27.54
CA ALA A 145 -6.51 -19.11 -28.12
C ALA A 145 -6.59 -18.67 -29.57
N ALA A 146 -5.98 -17.54 -29.93
CA ALA A 146 -5.91 -17.06 -31.30
C ALA A 146 -5.06 -18.01 -32.20
N VAL A 147 -3.93 -18.48 -31.68
CA VAL A 147 -3.09 -19.45 -32.40
C VAL A 147 -3.82 -20.78 -32.58
N ASP A 148 -4.49 -21.30 -31.56
CA ASP A 148 -5.26 -22.54 -31.63
C ASP A 148 -6.45 -22.42 -32.58
N ALA A 149 -7.15 -21.30 -32.60
CA ALA A 149 -8.23 -21.02 -33.52
C ALA A 149 -7.74 -21.00 -34.99
N ASP A 150 -6.59 -20.35 -35.22
CA ASP A 150 -5.98 -20.32 -36.57
C ASP A 150 -5.55 -21.70 -37.01
N HIS A 151 -4.95 -22.51 -36.14
CA HIS A 151 -4.62 -23.91 -36.39
C HIS A 151 -5.86 -24.75 -36.74
N ALA A 152 -6.94 -24.61 -36.00
CA ALA A 152 -8.20 -25.32 -36.25
C ALA A 152 -8.78 -24.92 -37.59
N MET A 153 -8.75 -23.65 -37.96
CA MET A 153 -9.21 -23.16 -39.27
C MET A 153 -8.36 -23.73 -40.43
N GLN A 154 -7.04 -23.76 -40.29
CA GLN A 154 -6.13 -24.34 -41.30
C GLN A 154 -6.35 -25.84 -41.46
N THR A 155 -6.54 -26.56 -40.38
CA THR A 155 -6.83 -28.01 -40.43
C THR A 155 -8.16 -28.27 -41.12
N ALA A 156 -9.21 -27.53 -40.80
CA ALA A 156 -10.51 -27.65 -41.44
C ALA A 156 -10.44 -27.34 -42.96
N ALA A 157 -9.69 -26.31 -43.35
CA ALA A 157 -9.49 -25.96 -44.76
C ALA A 157 -8.73 -27.04 -45.51
N ARG A 158 -7.73 -27.69 -44.91
CA ARG A 158 -7.00 -28.81 -45.49
C ARG A 158 -7.89 -30.04 -45.68
N GLU A 159 -8.74 -30.35 -44.70
CA GLU A 159 -9.69 -31.46 -44.81
C GLU A 159 -10.71 -31.20 -45.91
N LYS A 160 -11.26 -29.98 -46.02
CA LYS A 160 -12.16 -29.60 -47.11
C LYS A 160 -11.51 -29.74 -48.48
N SER A 161 -10.26 -29.38 -48.62
CA SER A 161 -9.49 -29.53 -49.86
C SER A 161 -9.24 -30.97 -50.25
N ARG A 162 -9.19 -31.89 -49.27
CA ARG A 162 -8.98 -33.32 -49.50
C ARG A 162 -10.17 -34.02 -50.10
N PHE A 163 -11.37 -33.54 -49.86
CA PHE A 163 -12.64 -34.14 -50.30
C PHE A 163 -13.23 -33.47 -51.55
N MET A 164 -12.56 -32.51 -52.13
CA MET A 164 -12.86 -31.93 -53.42
C MET A 164 -11.89 -32.49 -54.46
#